data_cdb68fc71da1cb7a793cc3465ac1a1ac
#
_entry.id   cdb68fc71da1cb7a793cc3465ac1a1ac
#
_cell.length_a   1.000
_cell.length_b   1.000
_cell.length_c   1.000
_cell.angle_alpha   90.00
_cell.angle_beta   90.00
_cell.angle_gamma   90.00
#
_symmetry.space_group_name_H-M   'P 1'
#
loop_
_entity.id
_entity.type
_entity.pdbx_description
1 polymer ?
#
loop_
_entity_poly.entity_id
_entity_poly.type
_entity_poly.pdbx_seq_one_letter_code
_entity_poly.pdbx_strand_id
1 'polypeptide(L)'
;MRQKRFGRADALLHGRDLYMRRKFKIAMLAGLIAAAGATAFAPGDVSGDEGKPVAPMAPQVPVAEVIVRTIAPSTDFTGFLAAPKTVELRSRVGGAVDAVSVPEGRLVRKGQQLFQIDPRPFQVALDTATAQWRQAEVLAGQAQADFDRAHRLVSTGAVSRKSYDDAVSTRNARQAQVQVAKAAVAAARLDLSYARITAPISGRVDRVLVTEGNLVSGGAAGAATLLTTIVSIDPVHVYFDIDEATYLNAVRHARPDAGGGNPALPVAVGLTTDKGFPYTGTLDFVANQIDRGTGTIRARAVIPNPDGQLAPGLFARARLATGGERPSILIDDQAVGTDQGKNYVLVVGKDNLAQYRAVELGQIEQGLRVINTGLQRGDRIVIKGLVRPGMAVTPRPVPMQQADGSSVPQAHAAASAKADAAGLAAARQ
;
A
#
# COMPACT_ATOMS: atom_id res chain seq x y z
N MET A 1 28.35 2.24 52.33
CA MET A 1 28.98 1.14 53.13
C MET A 1 29.27 -0.03 52.22
N ARG A 2 30.60 -0.40 52.15
CA ARG A 2 31.24 -1.65 51.74
C ARG A 2 30.80 -2.28 50.39
N GLN A 3 31.56 -2.13 49.30
CA GLN A 3 32.80 -2.85 48.91
C GLN A 3 32.69 -4.38 49.03
N LYS A 4 32.78 -5.06 47.86
CA LYS A 4 33.77 -6.13 47.64
C LYS A 4 34.04 -6.31 46.13
N ARG A 5 35.29 -5.98 45.78
CA ARG A 5 36.07 -6.47 44.61
C ARG A 5 36.51 -7.92 44.92
N PHE A 6 36.79 -8.69 43.89
CA PHE A 6 37.70 -9.83 43.65
C PHE A 6 37.06 -10.71 42.57
N GLY A 7 37.71 -11.17 41.53
CA GLY A 7 39.09 -11.29 41.21
C GLY A 7 39.23 -11.73 39.75
N ARG A 8 40.28 -11.23 39.17
CA ARG A 8 40.77 -11.52 37.81
C ARG A 8 41.85 -12.61 37.95
N ALA A 9 42.03 -13.39 36.88
CA ALA A 9 43.19 -14.25 36.56
C ALA A 9 42.92 -15.75 36.62
N ASP A 10 43.33 -16.36 35.53
CA ASP A 10 43.69 -17.75 35.24
C ASP A 10 42.81 -18.47 34.21
N ALA A 11 43.13 -18.26 32.94
CA ALA A 11 42.98 -19.25 31.87
C ALA A 11 43.72 -18.81 30.59
N LEU A 12 45.01 -18.58 30.67
CA LEU A 12 45.89 -18.49 29.49
C LEU A 12 47.10 -19.41 29.78
N LEU A 13 47.01 -20.67 29.43
CA LEU A 13 48.13 -21.62 29.28
C LEU A 13 47.55 -23.06 29.09
N HIS A 14 47.03 -23.39 27.94
CA HIS A 14 46.91 -24.79 27.44
C HIS A 14 46.43 -24.78 25.98
N GLY A 15 47.30 -24.39 25.08
CA GLY A 15 46.95 -24.34 23.66
C GLY A 15 48.13 -24.41 22.70
N ARG A 16 49.35 -24.80 23.13
CA ARG A 16 50.52 -24.77 22.24
C ARG A 16 51.22 -26.12 22.00
N ASP A 17 50.77 -27.22 22.54
CA ASP A 17 51.48 -28.52 22.40
C ASP A 17 50.82 -29.55 21.44
N LEU A 18 49.74 -29.22 20.76
CA LEU A 18 49.10 -30.19 19.81
C LEU A 18 49.43 -29.95 18.34
N TYR A 19 50.19 -28.90 17.98
CA TYR A 19 50.46 -28.57 16.57
C TYR A 19 51.79 -29.08 16.03
N MET A 20 52.68 -29.61 16.88
CA MET A 20 54.02 -30.05 16.48
C MET A 20 54.20 -31.58 16.31
N ARG A 21 53.20 -32.41 16.56
CA ARG A 21 53.34 -33.87 16.42
C ARG A 21 52.80 -34.47 15.11
N ARG A 22 52.31 -33.64 14.18
CA ARG A 22 51.69 -34.13 12.94
C ARG A 22 52.55 -33.97 11.67
N LYS A 23 53.74 -33.35 11.75
CA LYS A 23 54.64 -33.15 10.60
C LYS A 23 55.81 -34.14 10.48
N PHE A 24 55.94 -35.11 11.40
CA PHE A 24 57.10 -36.06 11.37
C PHE A 24 56.75 -37.45 10.84
N LYS A 25 55.56 -37.73 10.37
CA LYS A 25 55.16 -39.05 9.82
C LYS A 25 54.94 -39.14 8.32
N ILE A 26 55.19 -38.09 7.55
CA ILE A 26 55.00 -38.07 6.08
C ILE A 26 56.34 -38.12 5.31
N ALA A 27 57.48 -38.07 5.99
CA ALA A 27 58.80 -38.05 5.33
C ALA A 27 59.52 -39.42 5.21
N MET A 28 58.86 -40.57 5.48
CA MET A 28 59.49 -41.86 5.49
C MET A 28 58.85 -42.90 4.54
N LEU A 29 58.00 -42.45 3.59
CA LEU A 29 57.36 -43.36 2.60
C LEU A 29 57.66 -43.04 1.12
N ALA A 30 58.71 -42.23 0.85
CA ALA A 30 59.11 -41.86 -0.52
C ALA A 30 60.47 -42.39 -0.96
N GLY A 31 61.02 -43.40 -0.26
CA GLY A 31 62.40 -43.88 -0.48
C GLY A 31 62.55 -45.34 -0.95
N LEU A 32 61.52 -46.02 -1.46
CA LEU A 32 61.67 -47.47 -1.76
C LEU A 32 60.90 -47.96 -3.01
N ILE A 33 60.99 -47.22 -4.13
CA ILE A 33 60.61 -47.72 -5.47
C ILE A 33 61.54 -47.04 -6.50
N ALA A 34 62.81 -47.41 -6.55
CA ALA A 34 63.72 -47.06 -7.62
C ALA A 34 64.82 -48.12 -7.72
N ALA A 35 64.48 -49.35 -8.03
CA ALA A 35 65.44 -50.36 -8.51
C ALA A 35 64.70 -51.65 -8.90
N ALA A 36 64.13 -51.71 -10.12
CA ALA A 36 64.00 -52.97 -10.88
C ALA A 36 63.30 -52.64 -12.22
N GLY A 37 63.98 -52.84 -13.37
CA GLY A 37 63.31 -52.85 -14.64
C GLY A 37 64.04 -52.19 -15.79
N ALA A 38 65.36 -52.41 -15.96
CA ALA A 38 66.03 -52.22 -17.23
C ALA A 38 65.97 -53.51 -17.99
N THR A 39 65.01 -53.70 -18.90
CA THR A 39 65.08 -54.71 -19.99
C THR A 39 64.64 -54.05 -21.28
N ALA A 40 65.48 -54.22 -22.28
CA ALA A 40 65.47 -53.78 -23.63
C ALA A 40 64.07 -53.82 -24.34
N PHE A 41 63.76 -52.74 -25.04
CA PHE A 41 62.77 -52.76 -26.11
C PHE A 41 63.38 -52.13 -27.36
N ALA A 42 63.42 -52.86 -28.44
CA ALA A 42 63.90 -52.46 -29.76
C ALA A 42 62.96 -51.43 -30.40
N PRO A 43 63.43 -50.50 -31.24
CA PRO A 43 62.56 -49.57 -31.94
C PRO A 43 61.81 -50.31 -33.08
N GLY A 44 60.48 -50.49 -32.89
CA GLY A 44 59.58 -50.85 -33.98
C GLY A 44 59.05 -49.57 -34.59
N ASP A 45 59.25 -49.41 -35.90
CA ASP A 45 58.61 -48.34 -36.71
C ASP A 45 57.12 -48.49 -36.64
N VAL A 46 56.46 -47.63 -35.88
CA VAL A 46 55.03 -47.41 -35.98
C VAL A 46 54.81 -46.13 -36.80
N SER A 47 54.51 -46.30 -38.07
CA SER A 47 53.95 -45.26 -38.92
C SER A 47 52.65 -44.79 -38.31
N GLY A 48 52.71 -43.77 -37.48
CA GLY A 48 51.54 -43.07 -36.94
C GLY A 48 50.87 -42.33 -38.08
N ASP A 49 49.68 -42.73 -38.41
CA ASP A 49 48.71 -41.99 -39.21
C ASP A 49 48.51 -40.63 -38.45
N GLU A 50 49.01 -39.54 -39.05
CA GLU A 50 48.73 -38.17 -38.56
C GLU A 50 47.23 -37.87 -38.69
N GLY A 51 46.45 -38.34 -37.69
CA GLY A 51 45.07 -37.93 -37.52
C GLY A 51 45.06 -36.40 -37.45
N LYS A 52 44.54 -35.74 -38.47
CA LYS A 52 44.23 -34.29 -38.43
C LYS A 52 43.65 -33.94 -37.09
N PRO A 53 44.15 -32.86 -36.42
CA PRO A 53 43.56 -32.42 -35.14
C PRO A 53 42.07 -32.17 -35.36
N VAL A 54 41.23 -33.00 -34.76
CA VAL A 54 39.79 -32.74 -34.68
C VAL A 54 39.64 -31.45 -33.91
N ALA A 55 39.29 -30.40 -34.63
CA ALA A 55 39.00 -29.13 -34.01
C ALA A 55 37.95 -29.35 -32.89
N PRO A 56 38.15 -28.92 -31.68
CA PRO A 56 37.22 -29.13 -30.58
C PRO A 56 35.83 -28.65 -31.01
N MET A 57 34.87 -29.55 -31.08
CA MET A 57 33.49 -29.22 -31.43
C MET A 57 33.02 -28.14 -30.47
N ALA A 58 32.63 -26.97 -30.99
CA ALA A 58 32.12 -25.86 -30.22
C ALA A 58 30.91 -26.35 -29.39
N PRO A 59 30.90 -26.12 -28.09
CA PRO A 59 29.83 -26.60 -27.23
C PRO A 59 28.48 -26.05 -27.66
N GLN A 60 27.46 -26.90 -27.68
CA GLN A 60 26.08 -26.46 -27.91
C GLN A 60 25.55 -25.80 -26.65
N VAL A 61 25.10 -24.55 -26.79
CA VAL A 61 24.56 -23.76 -25.65
C VAL A 61 23.19 -23.21 -25.98
N PRO A 62 22.26 -23.20 -25.01
CA PRO A 62 20.97 -22.57 -25.19
C PRO A 62 21.15 -21.05 -25.31
N VAL A 63 20.64 -20.50 -26.39
CA VAL A 63 20.71 -19.06 -26.71
C VAL A 63 19.30 -18.55 -26.96
N ALA A 64 18.95 -17.43 -26.28
CA ALA A 64 17.68 -16.74 -26.50
C ALA A 64 17.91 -15.31 -26.98
N GLU A 65 16.99 -14.80 -27.76
CA GLU A 65 16.96 -13.39 -28.12
C GLU A 65 16.35 -12.58 -26.97
N VAL A 66 16.89 -11.40 -26.68
CA VAL A 66 16.37 -10.47 -25.66
C VAL A 66 14.95 -10.03 -26.01
N ILE A 67 14.10 -9.92 -25.00
CA ILE A 67 12.74 -9.45 -25.16
C ILE A 67 12.70 -7.94 -24.93
N VAL A 68 12.01 -7.20 -25.79
CA VAL A 68 11.73 -5.78 -25.60
C VAL A 68 10.25 -5.63 -25.26
N ARG A 69 9.98 -5.09 -24.07
CA ARG A 69 8.63 -4.74 -23.63
C ARG A 69 8.61 -3.30 -23.12
N THR A 70 7.49 -2.64 -23.33
CA THR A 70 7.22 -1.36 -22.70
C THR A 70 6.78 -1.61 -21.27
N ILE A 71 7.56 -1.15 -20.31
CA ILE A 71 7.29 -1.27 -18.88
C ILE A 71 7.49 0.08 -18.19
N ALA A 72 6.68 0.33 -17.15
CA ALA A 72 6.90 1.44 -16.22
C ALA A 72 7.82 0.95 -15.08
N PRO A 73 8.97 1.61 -14.86
CA PRO A 73 9.78 1.30 -13.68
C PRO A 73 8.93 1.46 -12.42
N SER A 74 9.07 0.55 -11.48
CA SER A 74 8.31 0.58 -10.22
C SER A 74 9.21 0.23 -9.05
N THR A 75 8.84 0.68 -7.86
CA THR A 75 9.52 0.34 -6.59
C THR A 75 8.50 -0.16 -5.59
N ASP A 76 8.87 -1.20 -4.85
CA ASP A 76 8.01 -1.83 -3.86
C ASP A 76 8.31 -1.26 -2.47
N PHE A 77 7.27 -0.89 -1.75
CA PHE A 77 7.31 -0.37 -0.39
C PHE A 77 6.41 -1.21 0.51
N THR A 78 6.78 -1.30 1.78
CA THR A 78 5.90 -1.88 2.80
C THR A 78 5.05 -0.79 3.42
N GLY A 79 3.78 -1.07 3.61
CA GLY A 79 2.82 -0.14 4.17
C GLY A 79 1.73 -0.85 4.96
N PHE A 80 0.72 -0.11 5.35
CA PHE A 80 -0.43 -0.63 6.07
C PHE A 80 -1.73 0.01 5.57
N LEU A 81 -2.80 -0.75 5.66
CA LEU A 81 -4.14 -0.30 5.32
C LEU A 81 -4.74 0.51 6.47
N ALA A 82 -5.43 1.57 6.16
CA ALA A 82 -6.13 2.40 7.14
C ALA A 82 -7.52 2.79 6.63
N ALA A 83 -8.45 2.93 7.56
CA ALA A 83 -9.76 3.47 7.24
C ALA A 83 -9.67 4.98 6.97
N PRO A 84 -10.26 5.50 5.89
CA PRO A 84 -10.37 6.94 5.66
C PRO A 84 -11.08 7.69 6.80
N LYS A 85 -12.07 7.05 7.42
CA LYS A 85 -12.86 7.62 8.51
C LYS A 85 -13.06 6.59 9.60
N THR A 86 -12.74 7.00 10.83
CA THR A 86 -13.05 6.24 12.05
C THR A 86 -13.87 7.14 12.95
N VAL A 87 -15.02 6.66 13.41
CA VAL A 87 -15.92 7.41 14.29
C VAL A 87 -16.21 6.60 15.53
N GLU A 88 -15.79 7.12 16.67
CA GLU A 88 -16.23 6.66 17.98
C GLU A 88 -17.66 7.18 18.25
N LEU A 89 -18.61 6.29 18.26
CA LEU A 89 -20.01 6.62 18.51
C LEU A 89 -20.23 6.75 20.02
N ARG A 90 -20.41 7.98 20.48
CA ARG A 90 -20.62 8.32 21.89
C ARG A 90 -22.00 8.93 22.07
N SER A 91 -22.61 8.69 23.25
CA SER A 91 -23.89 9.30 23.59
C SER A 91 -23.74 10.80 23.79
N ARG A 92 -24.67 11.61 23.23
CA ARG A 92 -24.73 13.06 23.46
C ARG A 92 -25.64 13.42 24.63
N VAL A 93 -26.60 12.54 24.97
CA VAL A 93 -27.53 12.73 26.07
C VAL A 93 -27.43 11.57 27.05
N GLY A 94 -27.68 11.81 28.32
CA GLY A 94 -27.70 10.77 29.35
C GLY A 94 -29.08 10.10 29.45
N GLY A 95 -29.10 8.82 29.79
CA GLY A 95 -30.35 8.07 30.00
C GLY A 95 -30.15 6.57 29.91
N ALA A 96 -31.20 5.79 30.17
CA ALA A 96 -31.18 4.35 30.00
C ALA A 96 -31.23 3.99 28.51
N VAL A 97 -30.46 2.96 28.10
CA VAL A 97 -30.54 2.41 26.75
C VAL A 97 -31.79 1.56 26.64
N ASP A 98 -32.72 1.96 25.79
CA ASP A 98 -34.02 1.29 25.58
C ASP A 98 -33.92 0.16 24.57
N ALA A 99 -33.15 0.34 23.48
CA ALA A 99 -32.95 -0.66 22.46
C ALA A 99 -31.56 -0.56 21.80
N VAL A 100 -31.01 -1.72 21.44
CA VAL A 100 -29.76 -1.87 20.71
C VAL A 100 -30.03 -2.63 19.40
N SER A 101 -29.88 -1.93 18.27
CA SER A 101 -30.12 -2.50 16.92
C SER A 101 -28.82 -2.59 16.11
N VAL A 102 -27.69 -2.79 16.77
CA VAL A 102 -26.36 -2.80 16.16
C VAL A 102 -26.06 -4.19 15.62
N PRO A 103 -25.83 -4.33 14.30
CA PRO A 103 -25.36 -5.60 13.75
C PRO A 103 -23.82 -5.67 13.91
N GLU A 104 -23.34 -6.21 15.04
CA GLU A 104 -21.91 -6.32 15.35
C GLU A 104 -21.10 -6.95 14.20
N GLY A 105 -19.95 -6.35 13.89
CA GLY A 105 -19.05 -6.80 12.85
C GLY A 105 -19.57 -6.66 11.42
N ARG A 106 -20.80 -6.17 11.21
CA ARG A 106 -21.45 -6.02 9.90
C ARG A 106 -21.39 -4.57 9.39
N LEU A 107 -21.78 -4.41 8.14
CA LEU A 107 -21.89 -3.12 7.50
C LEU A 107 -23.16 -2.39 7.92
N VAL A 108 -23.03 -1.10 8.18
CA VAL A 108 -24.15 -0.19 8.41
C VAL A 108 -24.11 0.95 7.38
N ARG A 109 -25.28 1.50 7.09
CA ARG A 109 -25.42 2.67 6.22
C ARG A 109 -25.52 3.93 7.06
N LYS A 110 -25.01 5.03 6.53
CA LYS A 110 -25.20 6.36 7.14
C LYS A 110 -26.71 6.62 7.38
N GLY A 111 -27.06 7.06 8.61
CA GLY A 111 -28.43 7.32 9.04
C GLY A 111 -29.17 6.10 9.60
N GLN A 112 -28.60 4.87 9.51
CA GLN A 112 -29.18 3.67 10.11
C GLN A 112 -29.21 3.82 11.63
N GLN A 113 -30.36 3.53 12.25
CA GLN A 113 -30.51 3.55 13.71
C GLN A 113 -29.70 2.42 14.33
N LEU A 114 -28.94 2.73 15.38
CA LEU A 114 -28.09 1.78 16.10
C LEU A 114 -28.48 1.62 17.55
N PHE A 115 -28.79 2.73 18.24
CA PHE A 115 -29.21 2.72 19.62
C PHE A 115 -30.41 3.64 19.80
N GLN A 116 -31.22 3.32 20.81
CA GLN A 116 -32.29 4.15 21.32
C GLN A 116 -32.07 4.38 22.81
N ILE A 117 -31.93 5.62 23.23
CA ILE A 117 -32.00 6.01 24.63
C ILE A 117 -33.48 6.27 24.94
N ASP A 118 -33.95 6.00 26.17
CA ASP A 118 -35.32 6.22 26.58
C ASP A 118 -35.76 7.67 26.19
N PRO A 119 -36.67 7.83 25.22
CA PRO A 119 -37.07 9.13 24.72
C PRO A 119 -38.06 9.86 25.63
N ARG A 120 -38.71 9.15 26.57
CA ARG A 120 -39.83 9.66 27.40
C ARG A 120 -39.44 10.92 28.18
N PRO A 121 -38.30 11.01 28.89
CA PRO A 121 -37.92 12.22 29.61
C PRO A 121 -37.74 13.43 28.67
N PHE A 122 -37.17 13.19 27.49
CA PHE A 122 -36.95 14.27 26.51
C PHE A 122 -38.26 14.71 25.84
N GLN A 123 -39.21 13.77 25.65
CA GLN A 123 -40.53 14.11 25.12
C GLN A 123 -41.30 14.98 26.11
N VAL A 124 -41.28 14.64 27.41
CA VAL A 124 -41.90 15.47 28.45
C VAL A 124 -41.26 16.87 28.52
N ALA A 125 -39.93 16.97 28.40
CA ALA A 125 -39.24 18.27 28.37
C ALA A 125 -39.66 19.10 27.13
N LEU A 126 -39.81 18.49 25.97
CA LEU A 126 -40.28 19.15 24.74
C LEU A 126 -41.73 19.64 24.89
N ASP A 127 -42.61 18.82 25.44
CA ASP A 127 -44.01 19.16 25.65
C ASP A 127 -44.13 20.34 26.65
N THR A 128 -43.33 20.33 27.74
CA THR A 128 -43.25 21.41 28.72
C THR A 128 -42.78 22.73 28.07
N ALA A 129 -41.66 22.69 27.31
CA ALA A 129 -41.15 23.85 26.58
C ALA A 129 -42.17 24.41 25.58
N THR A 130 -42.89 23.49 24.89
CA THR A 130 -43.93 23.86 23.92
C THR A 130 -45.12 24.57 24.62
N ALA A 131 -45.54 24.09 25.79
CA ALA A 131 -46.57 24.74 26.60
C ALA A 131 -46.17 26.16 27.05
N GLN A 132 -44.92 26.32 27.49
CA GLN A 132 -44.35 27.61 27.86
C GLN A 132 -44.28 28.59 26.68
N TRP A 133 -43.91 28.09 25.50
CA TRP A 133 -43.92 28.90 24.29
C TRP A 133 -45.33 29.38 23.94
N ARG A 134 -46.34 28.51 23.95
CA ARG A 134 -47.73 28.89 23.71
C ARG A 134 -48.22 29.92 24.72
N GLN A 135 -47.87 29.80 26.01
CA GLN A 135 -48.19 30.80 27.04
C GLN A 135 -47.57 32.17 26.70
N ALA A 136 -46.29 32.17 26.29
CA ALA A 136 -45.60 33.43 25.91
C ALA A 136 -46.24 34.09 24.68
N GLU A 137 -46.69 33.29 23.68
CA GLU A 137 -47.40 33.81 22.51
C GLU A 137 -48.74 34.47 22.87
N VAL A 138 -49.52 33.87 23.79
CA VAL A 138 -50.79 34.46 24.25
C VAL A 138 -50.54 35.79 24.95
N LEU A 139 -49.53 35.85 25.83
CA LEU A 139 -49.18 37.09 26.54
C LEU A 139 -48.64 38.17 25.57
N ALA A 140 -47.90 37.79 24.54
CA ALA A 140 -47.42 38.72 23.53
C ALA A 140 -48.57 39.26 22.66
N GLY A 141 -49.54 38.39 22.31
CA GLY A 141 -50.76 38.79 21.62
C GLY A 141 -51.59 39.79 22.39
N GLN A 142 -51.74 39.55 23.70
CA GLN A 142 -52.38 40.52 24.60
C GLN A 142 -51.68 41.88 24.64
N ALA A 143 -50.32 41.88 24.84
CA ALA A 143 -49.54 43.08 24.86
C ALA A 143 -49.55 43.84 23.51
N GLN A 144 -49.60 43.10 22.40
CA GLN A 144 -49.78 43.72 21.07
C GLN A 144 -51.13 44.44 20.97
N ALA A 145 -52.24 43.79 21.40
CA ALA A 145 -53.57 44.41 21.39
C ALA A 145 -53.65 45.65 22.26
N ASP A 146 -52.98 45.62 23.43
CA ASP A 146 -52.93 46.79 24.31
C ASP A 146 -52.10 47.95 23.73
N PHE A 147 -50.95 47.62 23.07
CA PHE A 147 -50.18 48.60 22.33
C PHE A 147 -50.99 49.20 21.17
N ASP A 148 -51.69 48.40 20.37
CA ASP A 148 -52.49 48.88 19.26
C ASP A 148 -53.63 49.80 19.73
N ARG A 149 -54.22 49.52 20.88
CA ARG A 149 -55.22 50.38 21.52
C ARG A 149 -54.60 51.69 21.98
N ALA A 150 -53.49 51.66 22.71
CA ALA A 150 -52.79 52.85 23.18
C ALA A 150 -52.32 53.75 22.02
N HIS A 151 -51.79 53.09 20.93
CA HIS A 151 -51.34 53.78 19.74
C HIS A 151 -52.45 54.58 19.02
N ARG A 152 -53.68 54.07 18.95
CA ARG A 152 -54.83 54.76 18.37
C ARG A 152 -55.30 55.90 19.24
N LEU A 153 -55.19 55.81 20.58
CA LEU A 153 -55.73 56.80 21.54
C LEU A 153 -54.75 57.90 21.88
N VAL A 154 -53.44 57.73 21.75
CA VAL A 154 -52.45 58.78 22.10
C VAL A 154 -52.56 60.04 21.21
N SER A 155 -52.92 59.87 19.95
CA SER A 155 -53.12 60.98 19.00
C SER A 155 -54.33 61.84 19.33
N THR A 156 -55.35 61.27 20.00
CA THR A 156 -56.55 61.97 20.42
C THR A 156 -56.43 62.60 21.83
N GLY A 157 -55.29 62.42 22.55
CA GLY A 157 -55.08 62.86 23.92
C GLY A 157 -55.82 62.02 24.97
N ALA A 158 -56.52 60.94 24.59
CA ALA A 158 -57.29 60.10 25.52
C ALA A 158 -56.42 59.20 26.40
N VAL A 159 -55.08 59.02 26.05
CA VAL A 159 -54.09 58.30 26.84
C VAL A 159 -52.81 59.10 26.96
N SER A 160 -52.17 59.03 28.12
CA SER A 160 -50.90 59.74 28.38
C SER A 160 -49.75 59.15 27.54
N ARG A 161 -48.75 59.97 27.19
CA ARG A 161 -47.49 59.50 26.56
C ARG A 161 -46.80 58.38 27.34
N LYS A 162 -46.77 58.55 28.70
CA LYS A 162 -46.20 57.51 29.56
C LYS A 162 -46.91 56.19 29.39
N SER A 163 -48.23 56.16 29.37
CA SER A 163 -48.99 54.86 29.15
C SER A 163 -48.75 54.28 27.82
N TYR A 164 -48.52 55.05 26.77
CA TYR A 164 -48.14 54.59 25.45
C TYR A 164 -46.71 53.95 25.47
N ASP A 165 -45.73 54.66 26.07
CA ASP A 165 -44.36 54.18 26.17
C ASP A 165 -44.26 52.93 27.05
N ASP A 166 -45.07 52.79 28.07
CA ASP A 166 -45.21 51.58 28.90
C ASP A 166 -45.78 50.44 28.08
N ALA A 167 -46.76 50.68 27.21
CA ALA A 167 -47.33 49.66 26.31
C ALA A 167 -46.31 49.20 25.23
N VAL A 168 -45.53 50.15 24.65
CA VAL A 168 -44.41 49.83 23.74
C VAL A 168 -43.42 48.92 24.41
N SER A 169 -42.95 49.28 25.59
CA SER A 169 -41.96 48.52 26.37
C SER A 169 -42.47 47.11 26.72
N THR A 170 -43.75 47.03 27.17
CA THR A 170 -44.39 45.74 27.50
C THR A 170 -44.50 44.84 26.28
N ARG A 171 -44.96 45.36 25.15
CA ARG A 171 -45.02 44.61 23.89
C ARG A 171 -43.65 44.05 23.50
N ASN A 172 -42.60 44.91 23.51
CA ASN A 172 -41.25 44.51 23.16
C ASN A 172 -40.71 43.43 24.12
N ALA A 173 -40.95 43.59 25.44
CA ALA A 173 -40.57 42.59 26.44
C ALA A 173 -41.24 41.21 26.21
N ARG A 174 -42.57 41.21 25.89
CA ARG A 174 -43.32 39.98 25.64
C ARG A 174 -42.90 39.33 24.32
N GLN A 175 -42.59 40.11 23.28
CA GLN A 175 -42.04 39.60 22.04
C GLN A 175 -40.66 38.93 22.25
N ALA A 176 -39.79 39.56 23.06
CA ALA A 176 -38.52 38.95 23.43
C ALA A 176 -38.71 37.64 24.22
N GLN A 177 -39.73 37.59 25.13
CA GLN A 177 -40.05 36.37 25.89
C GLN A 177 -40.50 35.21 24.97
N VAL A 178 -41.24 35.47 23.88
CA VAL A 178 -41.60 34.49 22.86
C VAL A 178 -40.35 33.91 22.21
N GLN A 179 -39.35 34.75 21.88
CA GLN A 179 -38.10 34.26 21.29
C GLN A 179 -37.32 33.32 22.24
N VAL A 180 -37.26 33.67 23.52
CA VAL A 180 -36.63 32.83 24.55
C VAL A 180 -37.34 31.48 24.67
N ALA A 181 -38.67 31.49 24.75
CA ALA A 181 -39.44 30.24 24.82
C ALA A 181 -39.31 29.37 23.57
N LYS A 182 -39.28 30.00 22.38
CA LYS A 182 -39.04 29.32 21.12
C LYS A 182 -37.65 28.67 21.04
N ALA A 183 -36.62 29.32 21.58
CA ALA A 183 -35.28 28.75 21.69
C ALA A 183 -35.25 27.54 22.64
N ALA A 184 -36.01 27.58 23.77
CA ALA A 184 -36.14 26.43 24.67
C ALA A 184 -36.81 25.24 24.01
N VAL A 185 -37.85 25.43 23.18
CA VAL A 185 -38.45 24.35 22.36
C VAL A 185 -37.43 23.75 21.39
N ALA A 186 -36.63 24.59 20.73
CA ALA A 186 -35.61 24.11 19.80
C ALA A 186 -34.53 23.26 20.53
N ALA A 187 -34.09 23.68 21.72
CA ALA A 187 -33.15 22.93 22.54
C ALA A 187 -33.73 21.56 22.96
N ALA A 188 -34.96 21.54 23.51
CA ALA A 188 -35.61 20.27 23.93
C ALA A 188 -35.82 19.29 22.73
N ARG A 189 -36.17 19.83 21.56
CA ARG A 189 -36.29 19.05 20.32
C ARG A 189 -34.94 18.44 19.88
N LEU A 190 -33.87 19.21 20.03
CA LEU A 190 -32.52 18.74 19.71
C LEU A 190 -32.09 17.59 20.62
N ASP A 191 -32.35 17.74 21.95
CA ASP A 191 -32.03 16.67 22.92
C ASP A 191 -32.83 15.40 22.64
N LEU A 192 -34.12 15.50 22.32
CA LEU A 192 -34.94 14.37 21.89
C LEU A 192 -34.37 13.70 20.62
N SER A 193 -33.85 14.48 19.67
CA SER A 193 -33.23 13.94 18.47
C SER A 193 -31.97 13.14 18.78
N TYR A 194 -31.21 13.52 19.81
CA TYR A 194 -30.02 12.82 20.26
C TYR A 194 -30.30 11.52 21.02
N ALA A 195 -31.52 11.33 21.52
CA ALA A 195 -31.94 10.06 22.10
C ALA A 195 -31.98 8.92 21.05
N ARG A 196 -32.16 9.27 19.77
CA ARG A 196 -32.06 8.34 18.65
C ARG A 196 -30.69 8.41 18.01
N ILE A 197 -29.87 7.39 18.29
CA ILE A 197 -28.49 7.37 17.85
C ILE A 197 -28.38 6.62 16.52
N THR A 198 -27.89 7.31 15.48
CA THR A 198 -27.75 6.78 14.13
C THR A 198 -26.28 6.78 13.69
N ALA A 199 -25.96 5.93 12.73
CA ALA A 199 -24.64 5.86 12.13
C ALA A 199 -24.30 7.17 11.39
N PRO A 200 -23.23 7.90 11.76
CA PRO A 200 -22.85 9.17 11.09
C PRO A 200 -22.17 8.93 9.73
N ILE A 201 -21.59 7.74 9.53
CA ILE A 201 -20.94 7.28 8.30
C ILE A 201 -21.42 5.89 7.95
N SER A 202 -21.30 5.50 6.68
CA SER A 202 -21.40 4.11 6.26
C SER A 202 -20.05 3.41 6.55
N GLY A 203 -20.09 2.17 7.02
CA GLY A 203 -18.88 1.43 7.37
C GLY A 203 -19.18 0.17 8.16
N ARG A 204 -18.15 -0.48 8.65
CA ARG A 204 -18.26 -1.66 9.52
C ARG A 204 -18.29 -1.22 10.97
N VAL A 205 -19.27 -1.73 11.70
CA VAL A 205 -19.41 -1.50 13.15
C VAL A 205 -18.56 -2.52 13.90
N ASP A 206 -17.93 -2.07 14.96
CA ASP A 206 -17.25 -2.92 15.94
C ASP A 206 -18.26 -3.53 16.91
N ARG A 207 -17.78 -4.21 17.97
CA ARG A 207 -18.62 -4.75 19.06
C ARG A 207 -19.41 -3.65 19.77
N VAL A 208 -20.52 -4.02 20.34
CA VAL A 208 -21.33 -3.18 21.24
C VAL A 208 -20.69 -3.16 22.62
N LEU A 209 -20.50 -1.95 23.18
CA LEU A 209 -19.91 -1.78 24.51
C LEU A 209 -20.95 -1.59 25.61
N VAL A 210 -22.21 -1.35 25.23
CA VAL A 210 -23.31 -1.03 26.15
C VAL A 210 -24.57 -1.81 25.73
N THR A 211 -25.16 -2.53 26.65
CA THR A 211 -26.38 -3.32 26.43
C THR A 211 -27.64 -2.57 26.86
N GLU A 212 -28.79 -3.08 26.45
CA GLU A 212 -30.11 -2.59 26.86
C GLU A 212 -30.24 -2.59 28.39
N GLY A 213 -30.91 -1.59 28.93
CA GLY A 213 -31.08 -1.37 30.36
C GLY A 213 -29.93 -0.63 31.05
N ASN A 214 -28.76 -0.51 30.43
CA ASN A 214 -27.64 0.22 31.02
C ASN A 214 -27.86 1.74 30.96
N LEU A 215 -27.39 2.43 31.97
CA LEU A 215 -27.39 3.89 32.02
C LEU A 215 -26.14 4.43 31.29
N VAL A 216 -26.33 5.35 30.37
CA VAL A 216 -25.26 6.04 29.65
C VAL A 216 -25.20 7.51 30.04
N SER A 217 -23.99 8.05 30.05
CA SER A 217 -23.76 9.48 30.30
C SER A 217 -23.59 10.21 28.97
N GLY A 218 -24.27 11.36 28.83
CA GLY A 218 -24.04 12.30 27.75
C GLY A 218 -23.05 13.40 28.15
N GLY A 219 -22.65 14.23 27.19
CA GLY A 219 -21.85 15.42 27.47
C GLY A 219 -20.61 15.55 26.61
N ALA A 220 -19.60 16.28 27.10
CA ALA A 220 -18.33 16.48 26.40
C ALA A 220 -17.59 15.15 26.15
N ALA A 221 -16.76 15.11 25.13
CA ALA A 221 -16.12 13.87 24.60
C ALA A 221 -15.41 13.00 25.66
N GLY A 222 -14.89 13.57 26.75
CA GLY A 222 -14.23 12.81 27.84
C GLY A 222 -15.19 12.17 28.84
N ALA A 223 -16.42 12.67 28.98
CA ALA A 223 -17.42 12.17 29.92
C ALA A 223 -18.50 11.31 29.24
N ALA A 224 -18.67 11.43 27.94
CA ALA A 224 -19.68 10.71 27.18
C ALA A 224 -19.33 9.22 27.03
N THR A 225 -20.31 8.35 27.31
CA THR A 225 -20.15 6.90 27.19
C THR A 225 -19.91 6.49 25.74
N LEU A 226 -18.82 5.72 25.49
CA LEU A 226 -18.54 5.10 24.19
C LEU A 226 -19.49 3.91 24.00
N LEU A 227 -20.21 3.90 22.89
CA LEU A 227 -21.20 2.86 22.56
C LEU A 227 -20.63 1.80 21.62
N THR A 228 -19.96 2.23 20.55
CA THR A 228 -19.28 1.42 19.54
C THR A 228 -18.38 2.28 18.68
N THR A 229 -17.58 1.66 17.83
CA THR A 229 -16.77 2.34 16.80
C THR A 229 -17.24 1.94 15.40
N ILE A 230 -17.26 2.89 14.47
CA ILE A 230 -17.59 2.64 13.06
C ILE A 230 -16.38 3.04 12.22
N VAL A 231 -15.90 2.12 11.37
CA VAL A 231 -14.80 2.38 10.43
C VAL A 231 -15.30 2.28 9.00
N SER A 232 -14.97 3.28 8.17
CA SER A 232 -15.24 3.18 6.74
C SER A 232 -14.33 2.11 6.12
N ILE A 233 -14.85 1.33 5.19
CA ILE A 233 -14.10 0.25 4.54
C ILE A 233 -13.95 0.43 3.03
N ASP A 234 -14.68 1.35 2.43
CA ASP A 234 -14.60 1.67 1.00
C ASP A 234 -14.70 3.19 0.82
N PRO A 235 -13.71 3.79 0.12
CA PRO A 235 -12.42 3.22 -0.23
C PRO A 235 -11.56 2.92 1.01
N VAL A 236 -10.41 2.24 0.83
CA VAL A 236 -9.39 2.07 1.88
C VAL A 236 -8.13 2.87 1.51
N HIS A 237 -7.43 3.37 2.51
CA HIS A 237 -6.16 4.05 2.34
C HIS A 237 -5.01 3.07 2.59
N VAL A 238 -3.94 3.20 1.81
CA VAL A 238 -2.65 2.53 2.04
C VAL A 238 -1.63 3.61 2.37
N TYR A 239 -1.05 3.55 3.55
CA TYR A 239 0.08 4.40 3.93
C TYR A 239 1.37 3.62 3.77
N PHE A 240 2.36 4.23 3.15
CA PHE A 240 3.70 3.69 2.97
C PHE A 240 4.72 4.82 2.95
N ASP A 241 5.97 4.52 3.30
CA ASP A 241 7.03 5.49 3.38
C ASP A 241 7.95 5.33 2.16
N ILE A 242 8.14 6.42 1.41
CA ILE A 242 8.93 6.50 0.18
C ILE A 242 10.30 7.09 0.53
N ASP A 243 11.38 6.53 0.03
CA ASP A 243 12.72 7.10 0.17
C ASP A 243 12.87 8.41 -0.64
N GLU A 244 13.85 9.25 -0.25
CA GLU A 244 14.09 10.56 -0.86
C GLU A 244 14.40 10.46 -2.35
N ALA A 245 15.16 9.44 -2.79
CA ALA A 245 15.54 9.28 -4.19
C ALA A 245 14.31 8.96 -5.06
N THR A 246 13.44 8.07 -4.60
CA THR A 246 12.16 7.76 -5.25
C THR A 246 11.24 8.99 -5.28
N TYR A 247 11.18 9.75 -4.18
CA TYR A 247 10.39 10.99 -4.13
C TYR A 247 10.86 11.99 -5.19
N LEU A 248 12.16 12.23 -5.27
CA LEU A 248 12.73 13.20 -6.22
C LEU A 248 12.54 12.74 -7.67
N ASN A 249 12.70 11.45 -7.96
CA ASN A 249 12.65 10.93 -9.33
C ASN A 249 11.23 10.69 -9.84
N ALA A 250 10.33 10.19 -9.01
CA ALA A 250 8.98 9.81 -9.44
C ALA A 250 7.94 10.90 -9.12
N VAL A 251 7.88 11.34 -7.86
CA VAL A 251 6.78 12.20 -7.39
C VAL A 251 6.98 13.66 -7.80
N ARG A 252 8.19 14.17 -7.63
CA ARG A 252 8.50 15.57 -7.97
C ARG A 252 8.38 15.87 -9.47
N HIS A 253 8.73 14.92 -10.34
CA HIS A 253 8.68 15.09 -11.79
C HIS A 253 7.35 14.70 -12.42
N ALA A 254 6.47 14.03 -11.67
CA ALA A 254 5.13 13.76 -12.15
C ALA A 254 4.34 15.06 -12.26
N ARG A 255 3.62 15.24 -13.38
CA ARG A 255 2.78 16.42 -13.58
C ARG A 255 1.66 16.44 -12.52
N PRO A 256 1.46 17.60 -11.85
CA PRO A 256 0.27 17.78 -11.01
C PRO A 256 -1.00 17.57 -11.86
N ASP A 257 -2.04 17.03 -11.25
CA ASP A 257 -3.37 17.04 -11.86
C ASP A 257 -3.80 18.48 -12.18
N ALA A 258 -4.72 18.64 -13.13
CA ALA A 258 -5.23 19.93 -13.59
C ALA A 258 -5.76 20.86 -12.47
N GLY A 259 -5.91 20.35 -11.23
CA GLY A 259 -6.30 21.08 -10.03
C GLY A 259 -5.17 21.48 -9.08
N GLY A 260 -3.88 21.29 -9.44
CA GLY A 260 -2.74 21.62 -8.59
C GLY A 260 -2.51 20.65 -7.43
N GLY A 261 -3.15 19.48 -7.45
CA GLY A 261 -2.97 18.39 -6.48
C GLY A 261 -1.68 17.59 -6.68
N ASN A 262 -1.47 16.60 -5.81
CA ASN A 262 -0.41 15.61 -5.99
C ASN A 262 -0.62 14.82 -7.30
N PRO A 263 0.46 14.39 -7.97
CA PRO A 263 0.34 13.61 -9.19
C PRO A 263 -0.39 12.30 -8.92
N ALA A 264 -1.40 11.99 -9.73
CA ALA A 264 -2.15 10.73 -9.67
C ALA A 264 -1.31 9.58 -10.23
N LEU A 265 -0.26 9.18 -9.50
CA LEU A 265 0.56 8.04 -9.88
C LEU A 265 -0.17 6.73 -9.56
N PRO A 266 -0.15 5.74 -10.47
CA PRO A 266 -0.74 4.45 -10.20
C PRO A 266 0.05 3.72 -9.11
N VAL A 267 -0.67 3.13 -8.18
CA VAL A 267 -0.12 2.30 -7.09
C VAL A 267 -0.81 0.95 -7.14
N ALA A 268 -0.03 -0.11 -7.29
CA ALA A 268 -0.53 -1.47 -7.19
C ALA A 268 -0.27 -2.00 -5.77
N VAL A 269 -1.25 -2.69 -5.19
CA VAL A 269 -1.19 -3.16 -3.80
C VAL A 269 -1.42 -4.66 -3.73
N GLY A 270 -0.65 -5.33 -2.89
CA GLY A 270 -0.79 -6.74 -2.58
C GLY A 270 -0.69 -6.98 -1.07
N LEU A 271 -1.50 -7.85 -0.54
CA LEU A 271 -1.41 -8.32 0.85
C LEU A 271 -0.26 -9.34 0.98
N THR A 272 0.08 -9.69 2.22
CA THR A 272 1.16 -10.65 2.52
C THR A 272 0.93 -12.03 1.89
N THR A 273 -0.33 -12.43 1.74
CA THR A 273 -0.73 -13.73 1.17
C THR A 273 -0.88 -13.73 -0.34
N ASP A 274 -0.91 -12.54 -0.97
CA ASP A 274 -1.18 -12.43 -2.39
C ASP A 274 0.04 -12.74 -3.25
N LYS A 275 -0.18 -13.46 -4.33
CA LYS A 275 0.80 -13.60 -5.40
C LYS A 275 0.75 -12.36 -6.29
N GLY A 276 1.68 -11.41 -6.09
CA GLY A 276 1.72 -10.16 -6.84
C GLY A 276 0.96 -9.01 -6.19
N PHE A 277 0.31 -8.17 -7.00
CA PHE A 277 -0.36 -6.92 -6.62
C PHE A 277 -1.74 -6.84 -7.26
N PRO A 278 -2.75 -7.57 -6.75
CA PRO A 278 -4.07 -7.67 -7.39
C PRO A 278 -4.92 -6.39 -7.27
N TYR A 279 -4.64 -5.51 -6.30
CA TYR A 279 -5.41 -4.30 -6.08
C TYR A 279 -4.71 -3.10 -6.72
N THR A 280 -5.47 -2.23 -7.36
CA THR A 280 -4.95 -1.02 -7.99
C THR A 280 -5.63 0.22 -7.42
N GLY A 281 -4.84 1.27 -7.27
CA GLY A 281 -5.31 2.56 -6.81
C GLY A 281 -4.43 3.68 -7.30
N THR A 282 -4.59 4.85 -6.72
CA THR A 282 -3.86 6.05 -7.08
C THR A 282 -3.24 6.71 -5.86
N LEU A 283 -2.04 7.24 -6.03
CA LEU A 283 -1.40 8.11 -5.04
C LEU A 283 -2.21 9.41 -4.95
N ASP A 284 -2.77 9.73 -3.78
CA ASP A 284 -3.57 10.92 -3.57
C ASP A 284 -2.91 11.93 -2.63
N PHE A 285 -1.96 11.49 -1.81
CA PHE A 285 -1.31 12.33 -0.84
C PHE A 285 0.16 11.94 -0.63
N VAL A 286 1.01 12.96 -0.51
CA VAL A 286 2.39 12.85 -0.05
C VAL A 286 2.60 13.91 1.02
N ALA A 287 3.22 13.54 2.13
CA ALA A 287 3.51 14.45 3.23
C ALA A 287 4.37 15.65 2.74
N ASN A 288 4.32 16.74 3.46
CA ASN A 288 5.06 17.96 3.14
C ASN A 288 6.47 18.01 3.74
N GLN A 289 6.85 16.99 4.50
CA GLN A 289 8.15 16.92 5.19
C GLN A 289 8.70 15.49 5.11
N ILE A 290 10.02 15.41 4.90
CA ILE A 290 10.79 14.17 5.01
C ILE A 290 11.13 13.97 6.49
N ASP A 291 10.93 12.76 6.99
CA ASP A 291 11.41 12.36 8.30
C ASP A 291 12.95 12.26 8.26
N ARG A 292 13.61 13.14 9.03
CA ARG A 292 15.08 13.21 9.05
C ARG A 292 15.73 11.99 9.71
N GLY A 293 14.99 11.24 10.53
CA GLY A 293 15.52 10.05 11.21
C GLY A 293 15.61 8.84 10.27
N THR A 294 14.68 8.74 9.32
CA THR A 294 14.59 7.61 8.37
C THR A 294 14.96 7.98 6.94
N GLY A 295 15.00 9.28 6.59
CA GLY A 295 15.20 9.74 5.21
C GLY A 295 14.02 9.42 4.29
N THR A 296 12.82 9.23 4.85
CA THR A 296 11.63 8.85 4.10
C THR A 296 10.53 9.90 4.19
N ILE A 297 9.63 9.89 3.22
CA ILE A 297 8.44 10.73 3.19
C ILE A 297 7.19 9.85 3.13
N ARG A 298 6.21 10.15 3.95
CA ARG A 298 4.95 9.39 4.00
C ARG A 298 4.07 9.69 2.81
N ALA A 299 3.63 8.64 2.16
CA ALA A 299 2.71 8.67 1.05
C ALA A 299 1.42 7.91 1.38
N ARG A 300 0.35 8.25 0.69
CA ARG A 300 -0.94 7.58 0.79
C ARG A 300 -1.51 7.31 -0.60
N ALA A 301 -2.02 6.11 -0.79
CA ALA A 301 -2.81 5.75 -1.95
C ALA A 301 -4.24 5.41 -1.55
N VAL A 302 -5.18 5.68 -2.45
CA VAL A 302 -6.60 5.33 -2.31
C VAL A 302 -6.87 4.11 -3.15
N ILE A 303 -7.43 3.07 -2.52
CA ILE A 303 -7.75 1.80 -3.16
C ILE A 303 -9.26 1.55 -3.03
N PRO A 304 -9.99 1.32 -4.11
CA PRO A 304 -11.38 0.87 -4.06
C PRO A 304 -11.48 -0.50 -3.37
N ASN A 305 -12.47 -0.67 -2.51
CA ASN A 305 -12.69 -1.89 -1.74
C ASN A 305 -14.18 -2.27 -1.67
N PRO A 306 -14.88 -2.41 -2.81
CA PRO A 306 -16.31 -2.66 -2.84
C PRO A 306 -16.70 -3.97 -2.16
N ASP A 307 -15.84 -4.98 -2.21
CA ASP A 307 -16.08 -6.31 -1.61
C ASP A 307 -15.71 -6.38 -0.12
N GLY A 308 -15.10 -5.31 0.43
CA GLY A 308 -14.70 -5.24 1.83
C GLY A 308 -13.62 -6.25 2.25
N GLN A 309 -12.84 -6.78 1.30
CA GLN A 309 -11.77 -7.75 1.56
C GLN A 309 -10.54 -7.10 2.21
N LEU A 310 -10.28 -5.84 1.89
CA LEU A 310 -9.20 -5.07 2.47
C LEU A 310 -9.64 -4.52 3.83
N ALA A 311 -9.18 -5.15 4.90
CA ALA A 311 -9.48 -4.69 6.26
C ALA A 311 -8.44 -3.64 6.71
N PRO A 312 -8.88 -2.49 7.29
CA PRO A 312 -7.96 -1.56 7.92
C PRO A 312 -7.11 -2.24 9.00
N GLY A 313 -5.83 -1.88 9.07
CA GLY A 313 -4.85 -2.47 9.99
C GLY A 313 -4.00 -3.60 9.39
N LEU A 314 -4.33 -4.14 8.23
CA LEU A 314 -3.51 -5.13 7.55
C LEU A 314 -2.24 -4.50 6.98
N PHE A 315 -1.13 -5.28 7.00
CA PHE A 315 0.07 -4.92 6.26
C PHE A 315 -0.13 -5.17 4.77
N ALA A 316 0.43 -4.29 3.96
CA ALA A 316 0.35 -4.33 2.52
C ALA A 316 1.69 -3.98 1.88
N ARG A 317 1.95 -4.56 0.71
CA ARG A 317 3.02 -4.14 -0.18
C ARG A 317 2.44 -3.18 -1.20
N ALA A 318 3.03 -2.00 -1.33
CA ALA A 318 2.62 -0.98 -2.29
C ALA A 318 3.69 -0.88 -3.37
N ARG A 319 3.33 -1.06 -4.63
CA ARG A 319 4.18 -0.88 -5.80
C ARG A 319 3.84 0.45 -6.44
N LEU A 320 4.77 1.40 -6.35
CA LEU A 320 4.63 2.71 -6.94
C LEU A 320 5.34 2.74 -8.31
N ALA A 321 4.66 3.18 -9.36
CA ALA A 321 5.30 3.48 -10.63
C ALA A 321 6.24 4.69 -10.47
N THR A 322 7.54 4.50 -10.75
CA THR A 322 8.58 5.52 -10.54
C THR A 322 8.99 6.25 -11.83
N GLY A 323 8.37 5.94 -12.94
CA GLY A 323 8.63 6.57 -14.22
C GLY A 323 7.56 6.26 -15.26
N GLY A 324 7.61 6.99 -16.39
CA GLY A 324 6.75 6.71 -17.53
C GLY A 324 7.09 5.38 -18.19
N GLU A 325 6.15 4.84 -18.93
CA GLU A 325 6.37 3.66 -19.76
C GLU A 325 7.51 3.88 -20.74
N ARG A 326 8.48 2.96 -20.74
CA ARG A 326 9.61 2.98 -21.66
C ARG A 326 9.92 1.58 -22.20
N PRO A 327 10.36 1.45 -23.45
CA PRO A 327 10.84 0.18 -23.97
C PRO A 327 12.05 -0.26 -23.14
N SER A 328 11.96 -1.42 -22.52
CA SER A 328 13.00 -1.99 -21.66
C SER A 328 13.33 -3.39 -22.15
N ILE A 329 14.60 -3.77 -21.99
CA ILE A 329 15.10 -5.09 -22.35
C ILE A 329 14.95 -6.01 -21.15
N LEU A 330 14.33 -7.16 -21.38
CA LEU A 330 14.10 -8.20 -20.37
C LEU A 330 14.82 -9.48 -20.78
N ILE A 331 15.46 -10.11 -19.81
CA ILE A 331 16.15 -11.40 -19.98
C ILE A 331 15.83 -12.35 -18.83
N ASP A 332 16.09 -13.62 -19.03
CA ASP A 332 16.08 -14.61 -17.94
C ASP A 332 17.20 -14.28 -16.93
N ASP A 333 16.86 -14.25 -15.64
CA ASP A 333 17.82 -13.94 -14.57
C ASP A 333 18.97 -14.97 -14.51
N GLN A 334 18.76 -16.21 -14.99
CA GLN A 334 19.80 -17.23 -15.09
C GLN A 334 20.91 -16.90 -16.11
N ALA A 335 20.66 -15.98 -17.05
CA ALA A 335 21.64 -15.54 -18.03
C ALA A 335 22.65 -14.54 -17.47
N VAL A 336 22.40 -14.01 -16.27
CA VAL A 336 23.28 -13.03 -15.64
C VAL A 336 24.38 -13.74 -14.87
N GLY A 337 25.63 -13.42 -15.24
CA GLY A 337 26.83 -13.80 -14.51
C GLY A 337 27.35 -12.64 -13.66
N THR A 338 28.09 -12.95 -12.61
CA THR A 338 28.80 -11.95 -11.79
C THR A 338 30.28 -12.26 -11.78
N ASP A 339 31.09 -11.28 -12.14
CA ASP A 339 32.55 -11.34 -12.10
C ASP A 339 33.13 -10.13 -11.39
N GLN A 340 33.93 -10.36 -10.33
CA GLN A 340 34.52 -9.32 -9.50
C GLN A 340 33.54 -8.20 -9.06
N GLY A 341 32.29 -8.59 -8.73
CA GLY A 341 31.27 -7.65 -8.30
C GLY A 341 30.57 -6.87 -9.45
N LYS A 342 30.90 -7.17 -10.70
CA LYS A 342 30.23 -6.62 -11.90
C LYS A 342 29.33 -7.66 -12.52
N ASN A 343 28.11 -7.24 -12.90
CA ASN A 343 27.17 -8.09 -13.58
C ASN A 343 27.45 -8.08 -15.09
N TYR A 344 27.36 -9.23 -15.71
CA TYR A 344 27.58 -9.39 -17.14
C TYR A 344 26.64 -10.42 -17.75
N VAL A 345 26.53 -10.36 -19.05
CA VAL A 345 25.83 -11.34 -19.90
C VAL A 345 26.75 -11.75 -21.04
N LEU A 346 26.68 -13.02 -21.46
CA LEU A 346 27.40 -13.49 -22.62
C LEU A 346 26.51 -13.34 -23.85
N VAL A 347 26.88 -12.40 -24.74
CA VAL A 347 26.20 -12.14 -26.00
C VAL A 347 26.86 -12.96 -27.11
N VAL A 348 26.09 -13.65 -27.94
CA VAL A 348 26.58 -14.41 -29.07
C VAL A 348 26.62 -13.52 -30.31
N GLY A 349 27.83 -13.22 -30.78
CA GLY A 349 28.06 -12.43 -31.98
C GLY A 349 27.63 -13.16 -33.30
N LYS A 350 27.75 -12.46 -34.41
CA LYS A 350 27.49 -13.04 -35.76
C LYS A 350 28.47 -14.15 -36.12
N ASP A 351 29.66 -14.14 -35.55
CA ASP A 351 30.74 -15.10 -35.63
C ASP A 351 30.59 -16.31 -34.71
N ASN A 352 29.45 -16.41 -33.99
CA ASN A 352 29.17 -17.40 -32.93
C ASN A 352 30.21 -17.42 -31.80
N LEU A 353 30.89 -16.33 -31.55
CA LEU A 353 31.75 -16.14 -30.38
C LEU A 353 30.93 -15.56 -29.22
N ALA A 354 31.17 -16.11 -28.04
CA ALA A 354 30.56 -15.56 -26.79
C ALA A 354 31.34 -14.31 -26.33
N GLN A 355 30.72 -13.17 -26.35
CA GLN A 355 31.30 -11.90 -25.98
C GLN A 355 30.83 -11.50 -24.58
N TYR A 356 31.75 -11.11 -23.72
CA TYR A 356 31.46 -10.53 -22.42
C TYR A 356 30.87 -9.13 -22.60
N ARG A 357 29.71 -8.89 -22.02
CA ARG A 357 29.10 -7.57 -22.01
C ARG A 357 28.64 -7.21 -20.62
N ALA A 358 29.24 -6.17 -20.03
CA ALA A 358 28.82 -5.65 -18.75
C ALA A 358 27.39 -5.07 -18.85
N VAL A 359 26.57 -5.33 -17.85
CA VAL A 359 25.17 -4.90 -17.80
C VAL A 359 24.83 -4.31 -16.45
N GLU A 360 23.93 -3.34 -16.46
CA GLU A 360 23.32 -2.82 -15.26
C GLU A 360 21.94 -3.46 -15.08
N LEU A 361 21.76 -4.15 -13.94
CA LEU A 361 20.52 -4.83 -13.63
C LEU A 361 19.47 -3.87 -13.12
N GLY A 362 18.25 -4.04 -13.60
CA GLY A 362 17.04 -3.45 -13.03
C GLY A 362 16.29 -4.45 -12.14
N GLN A 363 15.03 -4.15 -11.88
CA GLN A 363 14.12 -5.03 -11.14
C GLN A 363 13.74 -6.27 -11.92
N ILE A 364 13.17 -7.26 -11.21
CA ILE A 364 12.51 -8.41 -11.84
C ILE A 364 11.06 -8.04 -12.12
N GLU A 365 10.64 -8.18 -13.36
CA GLU A 365 9.28 -7.91 -13.80
C GLU A 365 8.71 -9.14 -14.49
N GLN A 366 7.60 -9.65 -13.98
CA GLN A 366 6.96 -10.89 -14.49
C GLN A 366 7.95 -12.08 -14.66
N GLY A 367 8.86 -12.24 -13.70
CA GLY A 367 9.83 -13.35 -13.71
C GLY A 367 11.05 -13.15 -14.63
N LEU A 368 11.18 -12.01 -15.30
CA LEU A 368 12.33 -11.64 -16.12
C LEU A 368 13.10 -10.46 -15.50
N ARG A 369 14.42 -10.44 -15.66
CA ARG A 369 15.28 -9.35 -15.23
C ARG A 369 15.27 -8.22 -16.25
N VAL A 370 14.97 -7.02 -15.81
CA VAL A 370 15.13 -5.79 -16.62
C VAL A 370 16.62 -5.45 -16.71
N ILE A 371 17.07 -5.08 -17.89
CA ILE A 371 18.43 -4.57 -18.12
C ILE A 371 18.35 -3.10 -18.45
N ASN A 372 18.96 -2.27 -17.58
CA ASN A 372 18.97 -0.82 -17.75
C ASN A 372 19.93 -0.37 -18.83
N THR A 373 21.15 -0.94 -18.86
CA THR A 373 22.20 -0.61 -19.85
C THR A 373 22.97 -1.88 -20.23
N GLY A 374 23.59 -1.87 -21.41
CA GLY A 374 24.53 -2.91 -21.86
C GLY A 374 24.00 -3.84 -22.96
N LEU A 375 22.69 -3.97 -23.17
CA LEU A 375 22.10 -4.79 -24.23
C LEU A 375 21.32 -3.94 -25.25
N GLN A 376 21.16 -4.48 -26.46
CA GLN A 376 20.39 -3.88 -27.54
C GLN A 376 19.32 -4.83 -28.05
N ARG A 377 18.29 -4.28 -28.67
CA ARG A 377 17.25 -5.08 -29.34
C ARG A 377 17.89 -6.02 -30.38
N GLY A 378 17.52 -7.31 -30.34
CA GLY A 378 18.03 -8.33 -31.25
C GLY A 378 19.33 -9.00 -30.78
N ASP A 379 19.90 -8.61 -29.64
CA ASP A 379 21.02 -9.33 -29.04
C ASP A 379 20.60 -10.76 -28.67
N ARG A 380 21.46 -11.71 -28.96
CA ARG A 380 21.29 -13.12 -28.61
C ARG A 380 22.18 -13.44 -27.41
N ILE A 381 21.61 -13.94 -26.33
CA ILE A 381 22.33 -14.18 -25.09
C ILE A 381 22.35 -15.67 -24.73
N VAL A 382 23.41 -16.11 -24.09
CA VAL A 382 23.53 -17.44 -23.51
C VAL A 382 22.72 -17.50 -22.21
N ILE A 383 21.73 -18.40 -22.14
CA ILE A 383 20.89 -18.55 -20.94
C ILE A 383 21.60 -19.34 -19.85
N LYS A 384 22.26 -20.44 -20.24
CA LYS A 384 22.92 -21.37 -19.32
C LYS A 384 24.05 -22.11 -20.01
N GLY A 385 25.14 -22.34 -19.28
CA GLY A 385 26.24 -23.20 -19.81
C GLY A 385 27.60 -22.72 -19.28
N LEU A 386 28.58 -23.65 -19.35
CA LEU A 386 29.97 -23.35 -19.00
C LEU A 386 30.68 -22.76 -20.23
N VAL A 387 30.41 -21.49 -20.50
CA VAL A 387 31.01 -20.73 -21.60
C VAL A 387 31.91 -19.65 -21.06
N ARG A 388 33.10 -19.51 -21.65
CA ARG A 388 34.03 -18.44 -21.32
C ARG A 388 33.96 -17.35 -22.40
N PRO A 389 34.21 -16.08 -22.04
CA PRO A 389 34.35 -15.03 -23.04
C PRO A 389 35.39 -15.37 -24.11
N GLY A 390 35.07 -15.11 -25.38
CA GLY A 390 35.91 -15.45 -26.52
C GLY A 390 35.77 -16.88 -27.05
N MET A 391 34.98 -17.76 -26.41
CA MET A 391 34.79 -19.13 -26.81
C MET A 391 33.80 -19.22 -27.99
N ALA A 392 34.14 -20.05 -29.01
CA ALA A 392 33.23 -20.40 -30.08
C ALA A 392 32.11 -21.29 -29.53
N VAL A 393 30.87 -21.03 -29.85
CA VAL A 393 29.70 -21.78 -29.39
C VAL A 393 28.82 -22.14 -30.56
N THR A 394 28.12 -23.27 -30.44
CA THR A 394 27.06 -23.67 -31.38
C THR A 394 25.73 -23.25 -30.75
N PRO A 395 25.09 -22.17 -31.23
CA PRO A 395 23.87 -21.65 -30.60
C PRO A 395 22.69 -22.59 -30.87
N ARG A 396 22.04 -23.05 -29.83
CA ARG A 396 20.74 -23.76 -29.88
C ARG A 396 19.64 -22.73 -29.49
N PRO A 397 18.83 -22.27 -30.45
CA PRO A 397 17.77 -21.31 -30.11
C PRO A 397 16.77 -21.90 -29.12
N VAL A 398 16.51 -21.20 -28.04
CA VAL A 398 15.47 -21.51 -27.03
C VAL A 398 14.60 -20.28 -26.80
N PRO A 399 13.31 -20.47 -26.52
CA PRO A 399 12.49 -19.30 -26.10
C PRO A 399 12.99 -18.78 -24.78
N MET A 400 12.90 -17.46 -24.59
CA MET A 400 13.15 -16.84 -23.28
C MET A 400 12.12 -17.35 -22.28
N GLN A 401 12.57 -17.91 -21.16
CA GLN A 401 11.70 -18.45 -20.11
C GLN A 401 11.51 -17.43 -18.99
N GLN A 402 10.31 -17.40 -18.41
CA GLN A 402 10.05 -16.70 -17.15
C GLN A 402 10.47 -17.62 -15.98
N ALA A 403 10.68 -17.04 -14.80
CA ALA A 403 11.08 -17.77 -13.61
C ALA A 403 10.09 -18.89 -13.19
N ASP A 404 8.84 -18.84 -13.66
CA ASP A 404 7.81 -19.86 -13.47
C ASP A 404 7.83 -21.01 -14.51
N GLY A 405 8.82 -20.99 -15.41
CA GLY A 405 8.96 -21.99 -16.48
C GLY A 405 8.07 -21.75 -17.70
N SER A 406 7.26 -20.70 -17.74
CA SER A 406 6.46 -20.34 -18.90
C SER A 406 7.33 -19.68 -19.98
N SER A 407 7.15 -20.08 -21.24
CA SER A 407 7.86 -19.49 -22.38
C SER A 407 7.12 -18.27 -22.92
N VAL A 408 7.85 -17.18 -23.18
CA VAL A 408 7.29 -16.01 -23.84
C VAL A 408 7.30 -16.23 -25.36
N PRO A 409 6.17 -16.13 -26.08
CA PRO A 409 6.12 -16.26 -27.53
C PRO A 409 6.98 -15.18 -28.19
N GLN A 410 7.94 -15.56 -29.04
CA GLN A 410 8.71 -14.60 -29.84
C GLN A 410 7.83 -14.06 -30.96
N ALA A 411 7.79 -12.73 -31.11
CA ALA A 411 6.95 -12.06 -32.11
C ALA A 411 7.28 -12.43 -33.57
N HIS A 412 8.44 -13.06 -33.86
CA HIS A 412 8.82 -13.47 -35.18
C HIS A 412 8.20 -14.82 -35.67
N ALA A 413 7.75 -15.70 -34.77
CA ALA A 413 7.10 -16.95 -35.19
C ALA A 413 5.68 -16.71 -35.77
N ALA A 414 5.02 -15.62 -35.42
CA ALA A 414 3.68 -15.27 -35.91
C ALA A 414 3.68 -14.68 -37.33
N ALA A 415 4.80 -14.13 -37.82
CA ALA A 415 4.90 -13.59 -39.16
C ALA A 415 5.19 -14.70 -40.21
N SER A 416 5.95 -15.73 -39.85
CA SER A 416 6.25 -16.85 -40.71
C SER A 416 5.06 -17.81 -40.91
N ALA A 417 4.29 -18.04 -39.84
CA ALA A 417 3.08 -18.88 -39.90
C ALA A 417 1.94 -18.22 -40.75
N LYS A 418 1.91 -16.88 -40.80
CA LYS A 418 0.96 -16.16 -41.68
C LYS A 418 1.36 -16.14 -43.13
N ALA A 419 2.67 -16.19 -43.45
CA ALA A 419 3.19 -16.30 -44.81
C ALA A 419 2.98 -17.69 -45.41
N ASP A 420 3.16 -18.75 -44.63
CA ASP A 420 2.92 -20.14 -45.06
C ASP A 420 1.44 -20.46 -45.24
N ALA A 421 0.56 -19.91 -44.43
CA ALA A 421 -0.90 -20.03 -44.58
C ALA A 421 -1.44 -19.30 -45.83
N ALA A 422 -0.85 -18.19 -46.22
CA ALA A 422 -1.20 -17.44 -47.41
C ALA A 422 -0.69 -18.13 -48.69
N GLY A 423 0.47 -18.79 -48.62
CA GLY A 423 1.04 -19.59 -49.73
C GLY A 423 0.24 -20.86 -50.06
N LEU A 424 -0.35 -21.51 -49.04
CA LEU A 424 -1.18 -22.73 -49.24
C LEU A 424 -2.59 -22.40 -49.78
N ALA A 425 -3.09 -21.20 -49.58
CA ALA A 425 -4.40 -20.77 -50.11
C ALA A 425 -4.33 -20.37 -51.59
N ALA A 426 -3.17 -19.88 -52.07
CA ALA A 426 -2.94 -19.52 -53.48
C ALA A 426 -2.65 -20.71 -54.40
N ALA A 427 -2.35 -21.93 -53.85
CA ALA A 427 -2.08 -23.16 -54.62
C ALA A 427 -3.34 -24.02 -54.82
N ARG A 428 -4.53 -23.57 -54.43
CA ARG A 428 -5.82 -24.30 -54.56
C ARG A 428 -6.88 -23.52 -55.33
N GLN A 429 -6.49 -22.59 -56.21
CA GLN A 429 -7.37 -22.02 -57.23
C GLN A 429 -6.96 -22.42 -58.63
#